data_6ac6f6d7ee72fb06ad9f53ce34ed12a6
#
_entry.id   6ac6f6d7ee72fb06ad9f53ce34ed12a6
#
_cell.length_a   1.000
_cell.length_b   1.000
_cell.length_c   1.000
_cell.angle_alpha   90.00
_cell.angle_beta   90.00
_cell.angle_gamma   90.00
#
_symmetry.space_group_name_H-M   'P 1'
#
loop_
_entity.id
_entity.type
_entity.pdbx_description
1 polymer ?
#
loop_
_entity_poly.entity_id
_entity_poly.type
_entity_poly.pdbx_seq_one_letter_code
_entity_poly.pdbx_strand_id
1 'polypeptide(L)'
;MEAKRITYHTLTDRENTLKLREVLQTLPPFAADFFRAAANTAAASTRIKYAYDLRIFFQFLSSEHPMFRGVPVNQMELSVLDRITALDIEEYMEYLRAYRDSDGRYVTNGEKGLKRKMSALRSFYAYYYKHELIQTNPTLLVDMPNSTRRPL
;
A
#
# COMPACT_ATOMS: atom_id res chain seq x y z
N MET A 1 33.89 -28.92 -8.57
CA MET A 1 33.05 -27.74 -8.73
C MET A 1 32.31 -27.51 -7.42
N GLU A 2 32.70 -26.51 -6.67
CA GLU A 2 32.00 -26.21 -5.43
C GLU A 2 30.64 -25.57 -5.72
N ALA A 3 29.60 -26.20 -5.19
CA ALA A 3 28.27 -25.59 -5.22
C ALA A 3 28.30 -24.29 -4.39
N LYS A 4 27.94 -23.17 -4.99
CA LYS A 4 27.81 -21.91 -4.27
C LYS A 4 26.85 -22.10 -3.11
N ARG A 5 27.32 -21.87 -1.89
CA ARG A 5 26.44 -21.83 -0.73
C ARG A 5 25.46 -20.66 -0.88
N ILE A 6 24.19 -20.98 -0.93
CA ILE A 6 23.15 -19.97 -0.87
C ILE A 6 23.08 -19.48 0.56
N THR A 7 23.37 -18.20 0.79
CA THR A 7 23.27 -17.60 2.12
C THR A 7 21.81 -17.51 2.54
N TYR A 8 21.56 -17.43 3.84
CA TYR A 8 20.22 -17.24 4.39
C TYR A 8 19.54 -16.00 3.78
N HIS A 9 20.28 -14.90 3.65
CA HIS A 9 19.75 -13.67 3.05
C HIS A 9 19.34 -13.85 1.58
N THR A 10 20.12 -14.54 0.80
CA THR A 10 19.82 -14.81 -0.61
C THR A 10 18.56 -15.66 -0.74
N LEU A 11 18.43 -16.70 0.09
CA LEU A 11 17.27 -17.58 0.08
C LEU A 11 16.01 -16.83 0.51
N THR A 12 16.09 -16.03 1.58
CA THR A 12 14.99 -15.24 2.09
C THR A 12 14.57 -14.18 1.07
N ASP A 13 15.52 -13.52 0.41
CA ASP A 13 15.22 -12.52 -0.62
C ASP A 13 14.52 -13.15 -1.82
N ARG A 14 14.94 -14.35 -2.22
CA ARG A 14 14.28 -15.10 -3.28
C ARG A 14 12.83 -15.43 -2.92
N GLU A 15 12.62 -15.97 -1.72
CA GLU A 15 11.28 -16.32 -1.23
C GLU A 15 10.39 -15.08 -1.15
N ASN A 16 10.92 -13.97 -0.64
CA ASN A 16 10.19 -12.72 -0.54
C ASN A 16 9.87 -12.15 -1.93
N THR A 17 10.78 -12.26 -2.88
CA THR A 17 10.52 -11.81 -4.26
C THR A 17 9.38 -12.60 -4.90
N LEU A 18 9.37 -13.91 -4.72
CA LEU A 18 8.29 -14.76 -5.24
C LEU A 18 6.98 -14.49 -4.52
N LYS A 19 7.02 -14.28 -3.21
CA LYS A 19 5.84 -13.91 -2.42
C LYS A 19 5.27 -12.58 -2.86
N LEU A 20 6.13 -11.59 -3.12
CA LEU A 20 5.69 -10.29 -3.62
C LEU A 20 4.92 -10.43 -4.94
N ARG A 21 5.40 -11.26 -5.86
CA ARG A 21 4.72 -11.49 -7.13
C ARG A 21 3.32 -12.07 -6.94
N GLU A 22 3.14 -12.96 -5.96
CA GLU A 22 1.81 -13.48 -5.62
C GLU A 22 0.91 -12.37 -5.10
N VAL A 23 1.41 -11.54 -4.18
CA VAL A 23 0.63 -10.45 -3.60
C VAL A 23 0.25 -9.42 -4.66
N LEU A 24 1.15 -9.14 -5.62
CA LEU A 24 0.87 -8.19 -6.70
C LEU A 24 -0.32 -8.62 -7.56
N GLN A 25 -0.61 -9.92 -7.67
CA GLN A 25 -1.77 -10.40 -8.39
C GLN A 25 -3.10 -10.01 -7.71
N THR A 26 -3.05 -9.67 -6.44
CA THR A 26 -4.22 -9.20 -5.67
C THR A 26 -4.36 -7.69 -5.66
N LEU A 27 -3.46 -6.98 -6.32
CA LEU A 27 -3.45 -5.52 -6.46
C LEU A 27 -3.89 -5.11 -7.86
N PRO A 28 -4.25 -3.83 -8.07
CA PRO A 28 -4.48 -3.34 -9.42
C PRO A 28 -3.25 -3.57 -10.31
N PRO A 29 -3.43 -3.96 -11.58
CA PRO A 29 -2.28 -4.25 -12.46
C PRO A 29 -1.28 -3.09 -12.58
N PHE A 30 -1.74 -1.84 -12.54
CA PHE A 30 -0.84 -0.69 -12.64
C PHE A 30 0.15 -0.60 -11.47
N ALA A 31 -0.17 -1.21 -10.33
CA ALA A 31 0.72 -1.17 -9.15
C ALA A 31 2.09 -1.82 -9.42
N ALA A 32 2.18 -2.70 -10.41
CA ALA A 32 3.44 -3.37 -10.77
C ALA A 32 4.56 -2.38 -11.09
N ASP A 33 4.23 -1.24 -11.70
CA ASP A 33 5.22 -0.22 -12.07
C ASP A 33 5.92 0.37 -10.84
N PHE A 34 5.15 0.68 -9.81
CA PHE A 34 5.71 1.17 -8.54
C PHE A 34 6.66 0.14 -7.92
N PHE A 35 6.25 -1.13 -7.86
CA PHE A 35 7.05 -2.17 -7.22
C PHE A 35 8.31 -2.50 -8.02
N ARG A 36 8.27 -2.39 -9.34
CA ARG A 36 9.46 -2.54 -10.18
C ARG A 36 10.47 -1.44 -9.89
N ALA A 37 10.01 -0.20 -9.83
CA ALA A 37 10.89 0.93 -9.49
C ALA A 37 11.44 0.82 -8.06
N ALA A 38 10.60 0.41 -7.10
CA ALA A 38 11.00 0.26 -5.72
C ALA A 38 12.06 -0.83 -5.52
N ALA A 39 12.20 -1.78 -6.45
CA ALA A 39 13.23 -2.81 -6.38
C ALA A 39 14.64 -2.23 -6.38
N ASN A 40 14.82 -1.01 -6.91
CA ASN A 40 16.13 -0.35 -6.95
C ASN A 40 16.53 0.26 -5.60
N THR A 41 15.59 0.48 -4.70
CA THR A 41 15.83 1.22 -3.46
C THR A 41 15.38 0.51 -2.19
N ALA A 42 14.61 -0.57 -2.32
CA ALA A 42 14.04 -1.28 -1.18
C ALA A 42 14.21 -2.78 -1.30
N ALA A 43 14.50 -3.43 -0.18
CA ALA A 43 14.59 -4.89 -0.10
C ALA A 43 13.23 -5.53 -0.37
N ALA A 44 13.24 -6.80 -0.80
CA ALA A 44 12.00 -7.54 -1.08
C ALA A 44 11.07 -7.60 0.13
N SER A 45 11.60 -7.76 1.35
CA SER A 45 10.80 -7.77 2.57
C SER A 45 10.07 -6.45 2.81
N THR A 46 10.70 -5.33 2.52
CA THR A 46 10.07 -3.99 2.63
C THR A 46 8.98 -3.81 1.58
N ARG A 47 9.25 -4.26 0.34
CA ARG A 47 8.26 -4.18 -0.73
C ARG A 47 7.01 -5.03 -0.45
N ILE A 48 7.18 -6.20 0.16
CA ILE A 48 6.05 -7.03 0.58
C ILE A 48 5.18 -6.27 1.59
N LYS A 49 5.78 -5.62 2.57
CA LYS A 49 5.03 -4.82 3.56
C LYS A 49 4.25 -3.71 2.88
N TYR A 50 4.87 -3.00 1.94
CA TYR A 50 4.16 -1.99 1.15
C TYR A 50 2.99 -2.61 0.37
N ALA A 51 3.21 -3.76 -0.25
CA ALA A 51 2.15 -4.43 -1.01
C ALA A 51 0.95 -4.78 -0.14
N TYR A 52 1.18 -5.30 1.06
CA TYR A 52 0.10 -5.60 2.00
C TYR A 52 -0.64 -4.33 2.43
N ASP A 53 0.11 -3.26 2.75
CA ASP A 53 -0.51 -2.01 3.16
C ASP A 53 -1.34 -1.39 2.03
N LEU A 54 -0.82 -1.38 0.80
CA LEU A 54 -1.55 -0.86 -0.35
C LEU A 54 -2.76 -1.71 -0.70
N ARG A 55 -2.68 -3.03 -0.51
CA ARG A 55 -3.83 -3.92 -0.71
C ARG A 55 -4.99 -3.54 0.21
N ILE A 56 -4.71 -3.21 1.45
CA ILE A 56 -5.72 -2.76 2.40
C ILE A 56 -6.41 -1.49 1.88
N PHE A 57 -5.65 -0.55 1.34
CA PHE A 57 -6.21 0.67 0.76
C PHE A 57 -7.16 0.37 -0.40
N PHE A 58 -6.75 -0.47 -1.34
CA PHE A 58 -7.61 -0.80 -2.48
C PHE A 58 -8.82 -1.64 -2.05
N GLN A 59 -8.68 -2.51 -1.06
CA GLN A 59 -9.81 -3.24 -0.48
C GLN A 59 -10.80 -2.26 0.18
N PHE A 60 -10.31 -1.24 0.87
CA PHE A 60 -11.15 -0.18 1.41
C PHE A 60 -11.94 0.52 0.32
N LEU A 61 -11.31 0.87 -0.78
CA LEU A 61 -12.03 1.50 -1.91
C LEU A 61 -13.12 0.57 -2.45
N SER A 62 -12.82 -0.69 -2.62
CA SER A 62 -13.75 -1.68 -3.17
C SER A 62 -14.94 -1.95 -2.24
N SER A 63 -14.74 -1.86 -0.93
CA SER A 63 -15.79 -2.18 0.05
C SER A 63 -16.55 -0.95 0.55
N GLU A 64 -15.90 0.20 0.65
CA GLU A 64 -16.44 1.35 1.38
C GLU A 64 -16.61 2.61 0.54
N HIS A 65 -15.81 2.81 -0.49
CA HIS A 65 -15.85 4.06 -1.24
C HIS A 65 -17.06 4.10 -2.18
N PRO A 66 -17.89 5.17 -2.13
CA PRO A 66 -19.13 5.22 -2.92
C PRO A 66 -18.93 5.02 -4.42
N MET A 67 -17.84 5.54 -4.98
CA MET A 67 -17.56 5.46 -6.42
C MET A 67 -17.02 4.08 -6.83
N PHE A 68 -16.31 3.39 -5.95
CA PHE A 68 -15.60 2.15 -6.30
C PHE A 68 -16.19 0.93 -5.62
N ARG A 69 -17.25 1.08 -4.83
CA ARG A 69 -17.90 -0.04 -4.15
C ARG A 69 -18.33 -1.10 -5.16
N GLY A 70 -17.88 -2.34 -4.92
CA GLY A 70 -18.18 -3.47 -5.77
C GLY A 70 -17.23 -3.64 -6.96
N VAL A 71 -16.30 -2.71 -7.21
CA VAL A 71 -15.29 -2.88 -8.24
C VAL A 71 -14.18 -3.77 -7.70
N PRO A 72 -13.91 -4.92 -8.35
CA PRO A 72 -12.80 -5.78 -7.90
C PRO A 72 -11.46 -5.04 -7.95
N VAL A 73 -10.64 -5.26 -6.93
CA VAL A 73 -9.34 -4.56 -6.81
C VAL A 73 -8.47 -4.77 -8.05
N ASN A 74 -8.41 -6.00 -8.57
CA ASN A 74 -7.59 -6.30 -9.75
C ASN A 74 -8.14 -5.74 -11.07
N GLN A 75 -9.28 -5.08 -11.04
CA GLN A 75 -9.87 -4.39 -12.20
C GLN A 75 -9.76 -2.87 -12.10
N MET A 76 -9.22 -2.36 -11.02
CA MET A 76 -9.04 -0.92 -10.85
C MET A 76 -7.94 -0.40 -11.75
N GLU A 77 -8.20 0.72 -12.42
CA GLU A 77 -7.27 1.37 -13.32
C GLU A 77 -6.53 2.51 -12.63
N LEU A 78 -5.44 2.97 -13.24
CA LEU A 78 -4.63 4.07 -12.70
C LEU A 78 -5.45 5.33 -12.44
N SER A 79 -6.45 5.60 -13.26
CA SER A 79 -7.35 6.77 -13.12
C SER A 79 -8.06 6.83 -11.77
N VAL A 80 -8.16 5.71 -11.04
CA VAL A 80 -8.71 5.68 -9.68
C VAL A 80 -7.96 6.67 -8.79
N LEU A 81 -6.64 6.76 -8.94
CA LEU A 81 -5.82 7.63 -8.09
C LEU A 81 -6.19 9.11 -8.23
N ASP A 82 -6.61 9.54 -9.41
CA ASP A 82 -7.03 10.94 -9.64
C ASP A 82 -8.44 11.24 -9.14
N ARG A 83 -9.17 10.21 -8.71
CA ARG A 83 -10.53 10.36 -8.18
C ARG A 83 -10.59 10.32 -6.65
N ILE A 84 -9.47 10.08 -6.00
CA ILE A 84 -9.37 10.05 -4.55
C ILE A 84 -9.08 11.46 -4.04
N THR A 85 -9.85 11.91 -3.06
CA THR A 85 -9.71 13.23 -2.46
C THR A 85 -8.96 13.12 -1.11
N ALA A 86 -8.53 14.27 -0.58
CA ALA A 86 -7.96 14.33 0.75
C ALA A 86 -8.94 13.82 1.81
N LEU A 87 -10.23 14.14 1.65
CA LEU A 87 -11.27 13.65 2.57
C LEU A 87 -11.40 12.13 2.52
N ASP A 88 -11.28 11.53 1.34
CA ASP A 88 -11.30 10.07 1.19
C ASP A 88 -10.16 9.43 1.98
N ILE A 89 -8.97 10.04 1.95
CA ILE A 89 -7.82 9.54 2.69
C ILE A 89 -8.02 9.69 4.19
N GLU A 90 -8.60 10.79 4.63
CA GLU A 90 -8.94 10.98 6.05
C GLU A 90 -9.96 9.92 6.51
N GLU A 91 -10.95 9.60 5.69
CA GLU A 91 -11.90 8.51 5.99
C GLU A 91 -11.21 7.16 6.05
N TYR A 92 -10.27 6.92 5.13
CA TYR A 92 -9.45 5.69 5.15
C TYR A 92 -8.66 5.58 6.45
N MET A 93 -8.01 6.66 6.88
CA MET A 93 -7.25 6.67 8.13
C MET A 93 -8.14 6.39 9.34
N GLU A 94 -9.35 6.94 9.37
CA GLU A 94 -10.32 6.65 10.43
C GLU A 94 -10.77 5.20 10.37
N TYR A 95 -11.05 4.67 9.19
CA TYR A 95 -11.41 3.26 8.98
C TYR A 95 -10.33 2.31 9.52
N LEU A 96 -9.06 2.63 9.29
CA LEU A 96 -7.93 1.80 9.73
C LEU A 96 -7.83 1.65 11.25
N ARG A 97 -8.41 2.54 12.02
CA ARG A 97 -8.36 2.47 13.48
C ARG A 97 -9.03 1.20 14.00
N ALA A 98 -10.11 0.76 13.35
CA ALA A 98 -10.77 -0.51 13.66
C ALA A 98 -11.62 -0.92 12.46
N TYR A 99 -11.34 -2.09 11.90
CA TYR A 99 -12.12 -2.62 10.78
C TYR A 99 -12.12 -4.15 10.81
N ARG A 100 -12.96 -4.75 9.98
CA ARG A 100 -12.94 -6.19 9.73
C ARG A 100 -12.23 -6.47 8.41
N ASP A 101 -11.31 -7.44 8.42
CA ASP A 101 -10.65 -7.89 7.21
C ASP A 101 -11.57 -8.81 6.38
N SER A 102 -11.05 -9.32 5.27
CA SER A 102 -11.80 -10.22 4.37
C SER A 102 -12.22 -11.53 5.05
N ASP A 103 -11.52 -11.95 6.10
CA ASP A 103 -11.84 -13.16 6.87
C ASP A 103 -12.81 -12.87 8.03
N GLY A 104 -13.28 -11.64 8.15
CA GLY A 104 -14.19 -11.21 9.21
C GLY A 104 -13.53 -10.96 10.55
N ARG A 105 -12.20 -10.94 10.61
CA ARG A 105 -11.45 -10.68 11.84
C ARG A 105 -11.35 -9.19 12.09
N TYR A 106 -11.41 -8.81 13.37
CA TYR A 106 -11.18 -7.42 13.75
C TYR A 106 -9.70 -7.07 13.67
N VAL A 107 -9.41 -5.92 13.05
CA VAL A 107 -8.06 -5.37 12.94
C VAL A 107 -8.09 -3.97 13.55
N THR A 108 -7.12 -3.67 14.40
CA THR A 108 -6.91 -2.33 14.99
C THR A 108 -5.53 -1.84 14.63
N ASN A 109 -5.42 -0.56 14.31
CA ASN A 109 -4.14 0.10 14.07
C ASN A 109 -3.95 1.24 15.08
N GLY A 110 -2.84 1.20 15.83
CA GLY A 110 -2.39 2.33 16.63
C GLY A 110 -1.65 3.35 15.77
N GLU A 111 -1.10 4.37 16.40
CA GLU A 111 -0.43 5.47 15.68
C GLU A 111 0.71 5.00 14.78
N LYS A 112 1.50 4.00 15.22
CA LYS A 112 2.60 3.45 14.42
C LYS A 112 2.10 2.77 13.16
N GLY A 113 1.04 1.97 13.28
CA GLY A 113 0.44 1.28 12.15
C GLY A 113 -0.18 2.24 11.15
N LEU A 114 -0.87 3.26 11.64
CA LEU A 114 -1.45 4.31 10.80
C LEU A 114 -0.37 5.07 10.05
N LYS A 115 0.71 5.45 10.74
CA LYS A 115 1.83 6.17 10.14
C LYS A 115 2.49 5.34 9.04
N ARG A 116 2.71 4.05 9.29
CA ARG A 116 3.31 3.15 8.31
C ARG A 116 2.44 3.04 7.05
N LYS A 117 1.13 2.85 7.22
CA LYS A 117 0.19 2.72 6.11
C LYS A 117 0.07 4.02 5.31
N MET A 118 0.06 5.15 6.00
CA MET A 118 0.06 6.45 5.33
C MET A 118 1.37 6.69 4.56
N SER A 119 2.51 6.27 5.12
CA SER A 119 3.80 6.39 4.43
C SER A 119 3.84 5.55 3.15
N ALA A 120 3.29 4.33 3.19
CA ALA A 120 3.20 3.50 1.99
C ALA A 120 2.33 4.16 0.91
N LEU A 121 1.20 4.72 1.31
CA LEU A 121 0.30 5.41 0.39
C LEU A 121 0.95 6.67 -0.21
N ARG A 122 1.67 7.44 0.60
CA ARG A 122 2.42 8.61 0.12
C ARG A 122 3.48 8.24 -0.90
N SER A 123 4.26 7.18 -0.63
CA SER A 123 5.28 6.71 -1.56
C SER A 123 4.68 6.27 -2.88
N PHE A 124 3.55 5.58 -2.81
CA PHE A 124 2.82 5.10 -3.98
C PHE A 124 2.34 6.26 -4.86
N TYR A 125 1.63 7.22 -4.26
CA TYR A 125 1.15 8.41 -4.98
C TYR A 125 2.30 9.24 -5.54
N ALA A 126 3.38 9.41 -4.75
CA ALA A 126 4.53 10.20 -5.18
C ALA A 126 5.17 9.65 -6.45
N TYR A 127 5.25 8.33 -6.57
CA TYR A 127 5.79 7.70 -7.76
C TYR A 127 5.01 8.08 -9.02
N TYR A 128 3.69 7.89 -9.00
CA TYR A 128 2.86 8.17 -10.17
C TYR A 128 2.77 9.67 -10.47
N TYR A 129 2.71 10.49 -9.44
CA TYR A 129 2.67 11.94 -9.58
C TYR A 129 3.98 12.49 -10.16
N LYS A 130 5.12 12.00 -9.66
CA LYS A 130 6.45 12.37 -10.15
C LYS A 130 6.63 12.04 -11.62
N HIS A 131 6.10 10.90 -12.06
CA HIS A 131 6.19 10.45 -13.45
C HIS A 131 5.09 11.04 -14.34
N GLU A 132 4.30 11.96 -13.82
CA GLU A 132 3.23 12.65 -14.56
C GLU A 132 2.17 11.69 -15.12
N LEU A 133 1.98 10.55 -14.45
CA LEU A 133 0.99 9.55 -14.82
C LEU A 133 -0.38 9.84 -14.19
N ILE A 134 -0.40 10.65 -13.14
CA ILE A 134 -1.60 11.17 -12.49
C ILE A 134 -1.45 12.68 -12.33
N GLN A 135 -2.58 13.38 -12.17
CA GLN A 135 -2.60 14.85 -12.12
C GLN A 135 -2.72 15.39 -10.71
N THR A 136 -3.16 14.56 -9.75
CA THR A 136 -3.39 15.00 -8.38
C THR A 136 -2.66 14.09 -7.40
N ASN A 137 -2.27 14.66 -6.26
CA ASN A 137 -1.69 13.89 -5.16
C ASN A 137 -2.33 14.34 -3.84
N PRO A 138 -3.48 13.74 -3.49
CA PRO A 138 -4.21 14.12 -2.27
C PRO A 138 -3.45 13.78 -0.98
N THR A 139 -2.46 12.89 -1.04
CA THR A 139 -1.66 12.56 0.15
C THR A 139 -0.86 13.74 0.68
N LEU A 140 -0.58 14.73 -0.16
CA LEU A 140 0.13 15.95 0.24
C LEU A 140 -0.76 16.88 1.09
N LEU A 141 -2.06 16.66 1.07
CA LEU A 141 -3.04 17.52 1.76
C LEU A 141 -3.51 16.91 3.08
N VAL A 142 -2.99 15.75 3.46
CA VAL A 142 -3.38 15.04 4.67
C VAL A 142 -2.21 15.01 5.65
N ASP A 143 -2.48 15.33 6.91
CA ASP A 143 -1.46 15.30 7.94
C ASP A 143 -1.06 13.87 8.28
N MET A 144 0.24 13.67 8.55
CA MET A 144 0.73 12.38 9.03
C MET A 144 0.28 12.14 10.47
N PRO A 145 -0.13 10.91 10.82
CA PRO A 145 -0.38 10.58 12.21
C PRO A 145 0.87 10.79 13.05
N ASN A 146 0.70 11.39 14.23
CA ASN A 146 1.78 11.59 15.18
C ASN A 146 1.94 10.36 16.06
N SER A 147 3.18 9.87 16.18
CA SER A 147 3.51 8.78 17.09
C SER A 147 3.64 9.23 18.55
N THR A 148 3.74 10.54 18.79
CA THR A 148 3.75 11.15 20.14
C THR A 148 2.62 12.13 20.23
N ARG A 149 1.59 11.77 20.99
CA ARG A 149 0.53 12.71 21.33
C ARG A 149 0.99 13.62 22.45
N ARG A 150 0.93 14.92 22.20
CA ARG A 150 1.06 15.88 23.29
C ARG A 150 -0.25 15.90 24.06
N PRO A 151 -0.20 15.82 25.39
CA PRO A 151 -1.41 16.02 26.19
C PRO A 151 -1.95 17.43 25.94
N LEU A 152 -3.24 17.48 25.72
CA LEU A 152 -3.92 18.76 25.56
C LEU A 152 -3.92 19.52 26.87
#